data_cbc293cfbac21bd908d233c8af866974
#
_entry.id   cbc293cfbac21bd908d233c8af866974
#
_cell.length_a   1.000
_cell.length_b   1.000
_cell.length_c   1.000
_cell.angle_alpha   90.00
_cell.angle_beta   90.00
_cell.angle_gamma   90.00
#
_symmetry.space_group_name_H-M   'P 1'
#
loop_
_entity.id
_entity.type
_entity.pdbx_description
1 polymer ?
#
loop_
_entity_poly.entity_id
_entity_poly.type
_entity_poly.pdbx_seq_one_letter_code
_entity_poly.pdbx_strand_id
1 'polypeptide(L)'
;SLAVEPDIWFLDEPFSALDPLIRKEMQDEFLRLQEKLQKTIMFITHDFDEALKLADRIAIMKDGIIEQLDTPANIVLNPATEYVRKFTEEVPREKVLLIEDVMDKSRDNLGDLKVSKDEIIENVAEKILTQEKVVAVIDKNNEIIGSINPAKIINTVFGGRKNNN
;
A
#
# COMPACT_ATOMS: atom_id res chain seq x y z
N SER A 1 28.11 -6.74 -7.79
CA SER A 1 27.98 -6.31 -6.37
C SER A 1 27.25 -7.32 -5.47
N LEU A 2 26.53 -8.30 -6.01
CA LEU A 2 25.90 -9.39 -5.24
C LEU A 2 26.89 -10.34 -4.54
N ALA A 3 28.17 -10.28 -4.92
CA ALA A 3 29.22 -11.18 -4.39
C ALA A 3 29.69 -10.85 -2.96
N VAL A 4 29.25 -9.73 -2.35
CA VAL A 4 29.75 -9.25 -1.05
C VAL A 4 28.69 -9.36 0.05
N GLU A 5 27.46 -9.77 -0.25
CA GLU A 5 26.33 -9.88 0.71
C GLU A 5 26.23 -8.72 1.73
N PRO A 6 26.14 -7.46 1.30
CA PRO A 6 26.06 -6.34 2.23
C PRO A 6 24.76 -6.39 3.04
N ASP A 7 24.77 -5.80 4.25
CA ASP A 7 23.58 -5.70 5.09
C ASP A 7 22.56 -4.69 4.55
N ILE A 8 23.04 -3.68 3.84
CA ILE A 8 22.21 -2.62 3.24
C ILE A 8 22.55 -2.50 1.75
N TRP A 9 21.53 -2.50 0.91
CA TRP A 9 21.66 -2.27 -0.52
C TRP A 9 21.14 -0.88 -0.88
N PHE A 10 21.87 -0.19 -1.75
CA PHE A 10 21.47 1.09 -2.32
C PHE A 10 21.20 0.90 -3.80
N LEU A 11 19.98 1.18 -4.24
CA LEU A 11 19.54 1.11 -5.62
C LEU A 11 19.07 2.50 -6.05
N ASP A 12 19.76 3.06 -7.04
CA ASP A 12 19.44 4.37 -7.59
C ASP A 12 18.81 4.18 -8.97
N GLU A 13 17.53 4.45 -9.09
CA GLU A 13 16.71 4.34 -10.29
C GLU A 13 16.88 3.03 -11.10
N PRO A 14 16.85 1.85 -10.48
CA PRO A 14 17.27 0.61 -11.13
C PRO A 14 16.39 0.18 -12.31
N PHE A 15 15.15 0.68 -12.39
CA PHE A 15 14.21 0.30 -13.45
C PHE A 15 13.93 1.41 -14.47
N SER A 16 14.56 2.58 -14.33
CA SER A 16 14.30 3.76 -15.17
C SER A 16 14.53 3.54 -16.67
N ALA A 17 15.52 2.70 -17.03
CA ALA A 17 15.88 2.41 -18.41
C ALA A 17 15.05 1.28 -19.06
N LEU A 18 14.11 0.68 -18.35
CA LEU A 18 13.30 -0.44 -18.83
C LEU A 18 11.98 0.04 -19.47
N ASP A 19 11.53 -0.67 -20.49
CA ASP A 19 10.18 -0.48 -21.01
C ASP A 19 9.11 -0.91 -19.96
N PRO A 20 7.86 -0.39 -20.05
CA PRO A 20 6.85 -0.58 -19.01
C PRO A 20 6.53 -2.04 -18.70
N LEU A 21 6.56 -2.94 -19.69
CA LEU A 21 6.23 -4.36 -19.49
C LEU A 21 7.34 -5.07 -18.71
N ILE A 22 8.58 -4.93 -19.19
CA ILE A 22 9.77 -5.51 -18.55
C ILE A 22 9.96 -4.91 -17.14
N ARG A 23 9.72 -3.60 -16.97
CA ARG A 23 9.78 -2.93 -15.67
C ARG A 23 8.87 -3.61 -14.65
N LYS A 24 7.61 -3.88 -15.02
CA LYS A 24 6.65 -4.54 -14.14
C LYS A 24 7.11 -5.96 -13.76
N GLU A 25 7.58 -6.74 -14.71
CA GLU A 25 8.11 -8.09 -14.47
C GLU A 25 9.32 -8.07 -13.52
N MET A 26 10.25 -7.14 -13.73
CA MET A 26 11.44 -6.98 -12.90
C MET A 26 11.12 -6.51 -11.48
N GLN A 27 10.13 -5.64 -11.32
CA GLN A 27 9.63 -5.23 -9.99
C GLN A 27 9.00 -6.42 -9.24
N ASP A 28 8.22 -7.25 -9.92
CA ASP A 28 7.61 -8.44 -9.31
C ASP A 28 8.69 -9.46 -8.88
N GLU A 29 9.73 -9.63 -9.69
CA GLU A 29 10.85 -10.51 -9.35
C GLU A 29 11.70 -9.93 -8.21
N PHE A 30 11.86 -8.60 -8.17
CA PHE A 30 12.53 -7.91 -7.07
C PHE A 30 11.83 -8.14 -5.73
N LEU A 31 10.49 -8.04 -5.68
CA LEU A 31 9.71 -8.35 -4.46
C LEU A 31 9.92 -9.79 -3.99
N ARG A 32 9.89 -10.76 -4.93
CA ARG A 32 10.17 -12.17 -4.60
C ARG A 32 11.58 -12.40 -4.06
N LEU A 33 12.55 -11.65 -4.59
CA LEU A 33 13.93 -11.71 -4.12
C LEU A 33 14.08 -11.12 -2.73
N GLN A 34 13.45 -9.97 -2.48
CA GLN A 34 13.47 -9.29 -1.19
C GLN A 34 12.86 -10.17 -0.08
N GLU A 35 11.74 -10.83 -0.33
CA GLU A 35 11.13 -11.78 0.60
C GLU A 35 12.09 -12.91 1.02
N LYS A 36 12.92 -13.38 0.08
CA LYS A 36 13.89 -14.46 0.35
C LYS A 36 15.13 -13.96 1.09
N LEU A 37 15.62 -12.78 0.73
CA LEU A 37 16.88 -12.26 1.25
C LEU A 37 16.74 -11.54 2.59
N GLN A 38 15.57 -10.95 2.87
CA GLN A 38 15.27 -10.19 4.09
C GLN A 38 16.34 -9.12 4.41
N LYS A 39 16.87 -8.46 3.37
CA LYS A 39 17.88 -7.40 3.50
C LYS A 39 17.22 -6.04 3.56
N THR A 40 17.89 -5.09 4.20
CA THR A 40 17.49 -3.68 4.14
C THR A 40 17.89 -3.11 2.78
N ILE A 41 16.94 -2.57 2.04
CA ILE A 41 17.15 -1.98 0.72
C ILE A 41 16.72 -0.53 0.75
N MET A 42 17.62 0.38 0.42
CA MET A 42 17.29 1.77 0.13
C MET A 42 17.16 1.94 -1.37
N PHE A 43 15.95 2.28 -1.80
CA PHE A 43 15.57 2.39 -3.19
C PHE A 43 15.27 3.86 -3.51
N ILE A 44 15.93 4.42 -4.50
CA ILE A 44 15.71 5.79 -4.97
C ILE A 44 14.98 5.73 -6.30
N THR A 45 13.87 6.44 -6.41
CA THR A 45 13.08 6.55 -7.64
C THR A 45 12.36 7.89 -7.72
N HIS A 46 12.09 8.35 -8.92
CA HIS A 46 11.19 9.47 -9.19
C HIS A 46 9.76 9.00 -9.55
N ASP A 47 9.55 7.69 -9.67
CA ASP A 47 8.26 7.08 -9.98
C ASP A 47 7.55 6.74 -8.67
N PHE A 48 6.46 7.48 -8.37
CA PHE A 48 5.72 7.32 -7.12
C PHE A 48 4.95 5.99 -7.07
N ASP A 49 4.44 5.50 -8.20
CA ASP A 49 3.75 4.20 -8.28
C ASP A 49 4.72 3.06 -7.97
N GLU A 50 5.97 3.19 -8.41
CA GLU A 50 7.04 2.26 -8.08
C GLU A 50 7.33 2.25 -6.57
N ALA A 51 7.45 3.43 -5.95
CA ALA A 51 7.64 3.53 -4.51
C ALA A 51 6.47 2.91 -3.72
N LEU A 52 5.22 3.18 -4.13
CA LEU A 52 4.02 2.60 -3.50
C LEU A 52 3.99 1.07 -3.59
N LYS A 53 4.50 0.50 -4.69
CA LYS A 53 4.50 -0.94 -4.93
C LYS A 53 5.60 -1.68 -4.16
N LEU A 54 6.79 -1.09 -4.04
CA LEU A 54 8.00 -1.80 -3.62
C LEU A 54 8.41 -1.53 -2.17
N ALA A 55 7.97 -0.42 -1.57
CA ALA A 55 8.52 0.03 -0.31
C ALA A 55 7.63 -0.29 0.90
N ASP A 56 8.25 -0.73 2.00
CA ASP A 56 7.61 -0.77 3.32
C ASP A 56 7.44 0.64 3.90
N ARG A 57 8.37 1.56 3.58
CA ARG A 57 8.35 2.96 3.98
C ARG A 57 8.84 3.85 2.86
N ILE A 58 8.19 5.00 2.68
CA ILE A 58 8.51 5.98 1.65
C ILE A 58 8.93 7.29 2.30
N ALA A 59 10.07 7.84 1.87
CA ALA A 59 10.49 9.20 2.18
C ALA A 59 10.24 10.10 0.96
N ILE A 60 9.32 11.05 1.08
CA ILE A 60 9.13 12.08 0.05
C ILE A 60 10.04 13.25 0.37
N MET A 61 10.90 13.60 -0.60
CA MET A 61 11.89 14.66 -0.46
C MET A 61 11.57 15.85 -1.36
N LYS A 62 11.86 17.05 -0.86
CA LYS A 62 11.81 18.28 -1.60
C LYS A 62 12.97 19.19 -1.18
N ASP A 63 13.70 19.74 -2.15
CA ASP A 63 14.80 20.69 -1.92
C ASP A 63 15.83 20.19 -0.86
N GLY A 64 16.11 18.86 -0.85
CA GLY A 64 17.03 18.24 0.09
C GLY A 64 16.46 17.97 1.49
N ILE A 65 15.16 18.24 1.71
CA ILE A 65 14.47 18.03 3.01
C ILE A 65 13.45 16.91 2.85
N ILE A 66 13.33 16.05 3.87
CA ILE A 66 12.28 15.03 3.95
C ILE A 66 10.98 15.71 4.40
N GLU A 67 10.01 15.80 3.49
CA GLU A 67 8.66 16.32 3.76
C GLU A 67 7.80 15.36 4.57
N GLN A 68 7.91 14.06 4.26
CA GLN A 68 7.23 12.99 5.00
C GLN A 68 8.00 11.67 4.85
N LEU A 69 8.05 10.90 5.93
CA LEU A 69 8.57 9.53 5.96
C LEU A 69 7.55 8.64 6.66
N ASP A 70 6.88 7.75 5.91
CA ASP A 70 5.82 6.92 6.46
C ASP A 70 5.59 5.65 5.61
N THR A 71 4.60 4.83 6.00
CA THR A 71 4.10 3.73 5.17
C THR A 71 3.37 4.26 3.93
N PRO A 72 3.33 3.50 2.81
CA PRO A 72 2.54 3.86 1.63
C PRO A 72 1.10 4.26 1.95
N ALA A 73 0.42 3.45 2.77
CA ALA A 73 -0.95 3.69 3.18
C ALA A 73 -1.10 5.03 3.92
N ASN A 74 -0.21 5.34 4.88
CA ASN A 74 -0.32 6.57 5.65
C ASN A 74 0.01 7.82 4.83
N ILE A 75 0.94 7.73 3.88
CA ILE A 75 1.21 8.83 2.93
C ILE A 75 -0.03 9.14 2.08
N VAL A 76 -0.74 8.11 1.62
CA VAL A 76 -1.96 8.27 0.79
C VAL A 76 -3.15 8.76 1.60
N LEU A 77 -3.30 8.30 2.86
CA LEU A 77 -4.44 8.66 3.72
C LEU A 77 -4.24 10.01 4.43
N ASN A 78 -3.01 10.29 4.86
CA ASN A 78 -2.66 11.41 5.73
C ASN A 78 -1.44 12.18 5.20
N PRO A 79 -1.52 12.80 4.00
CA PRO A 79 -0.42 13.59 3.47
C PRO A 79 -0.09 14.75 4.40
N ALA A 80 1.19 14.86 4.83
CA ALA A 80 1.63 15.82 5.83
C ALA A 80 1.67 17.27 5.30
N THR A 81 1.93 17.44 4.00
CA THR A 81 2.02 18.76 3.36
C THR A 81 1.23 18.80 2.06
N GLU A 82 0.96 20.00 1.58
CA GLU A 82 0.34 20.21 0.27
C GLU A 82 1.20 19.63 -0.87
N TYR A 83 2.51 19.63 -0.70
CA TYR A 83 3.43 19.02 -1.66
C TYR A 83 3.23 17.50 -1.73
N VAL A 84 3.18 16.82 -0.58
CA VAL A 84 2.93 15.37 -0.51
C VAL A 84 1.54 15.05 -1.06
N ARG A 85 0.52 15.85 -0.76
CA ARG A 85 -0.85 15.66 -1.24
C ARG A 85 -0.95 15.60 -2.76
N LYS A 86 -0.15 16.40 -3.48
CA LYS A 86 -0.12 16.37 -4.94
C LYS A 86 0.35 15.04 -5.54
N PHE A 87 1.23 14.31 -4.86
CA PHE A 87 1.63 12.96 -5.28
C PHE A 87 0.52 11.94 -5.07
N THR A 88 -0.34 12.14 -4.06
CA THR A 88 -1.34 11.16 -3.65
C THR A 88 -2.72 11.41 -4.25
N GLU A 89 -2.94 12.54 -4.90
CA GLU A 89 -4.25 12.98 -5.40
C GLU A 89 -4.84 12.06 -6.46
N GLU A 90 -3.99 11.53 -7.34
CA GLU A 90 -4.38 10.63 -8.44
C GLU A 90 -4.20 9.14 -8.11
N VAL A 91 -3.66 8.82 -6.94
CA VAL A 91 -3.41 7.42 -6.53
C VAL A 91 -4.72 6.68 -6.34
N PRO A 92 -4.94 5.55 -7.03
CA PRO A 92 -6.08 4.68 -6.77
C PRO A 92 -5.91 4.02 -5.39
N ARG A 93 -6.60 4.55 -4.37
CA ARG A 93 -6.47 4.12 -2.98
C ARG A 93 -6.71 2.62 -2.80
N GLU A 94 -7.63 2.06 -3.57
CA GLU A 94 -7.96 0.64 -3.57
C GLU A 94 -6.77 -0.27 -3.92
N LYS A 95 -5.79 0.24 -4.66
CA LYS A 95 -4.59 -0.49 -5.07
C LYS A 95 -3.45 -0.45 -4.06
N VAL A 96 -3.50 0.48 -3.13
CA VAL A 96 -2.44 0.73 -2.16
C VAL A 96 -2.83 0.28 -0.76
N LEU A 97 -4.10 0.47 -0.37
CA LEU A 97 -4.57 0.21 0.98
C LEU A 97 -4.84 -1.27 1.21
N LEU A 98 -4.36 -1.76 2.34
CA LEU A 98 -4.69 -3.07 2.88
C LEU A 98 -5.96 -2.99 3.73
N ILE A 99 -6.57 -4.14 3.98
CA ILE A 99 -7.72 -4.23 4.88
C ILE A 99 -7.37 -3.72 6.28
N GLU A 100 -6.15 -3.98 6.77
CA GLU A 100 -5.72 -3.50 8.10
C GLU A 100 -5.65 -1.98 8.22
N ASP A 101 -5.42 -1.25 7.12
CA ASP A 101 -5.37 0.23 7.13
C ASP A 101 -6.74 0.87 7.34
N VAL A 102 -7.82 0.12 7.06
CA VAL A 102 -9.19 0.63 7.07
C VAL A 102 -10.15 -0.11 8.00
N MET A 103 -9.74 -1.26 8.56
CA MET A 103 -10.59 -2.03 9.47
C MET A 103 -10.87 -1.30 10.78
N ASP A 104 -11.94 -1.72 11.46
CA ASP A 104 -12.26 -1.37 12.83
C ASP A 104 -11.87 -2.51 13.77
N LYS A 105 -11.47 -2.18 15.00
CA LYS A 105 -11.14 -3.20 16.02
C LYS A 105 -12.38 -3.86 16.64
N SER A 106 -13.59 -3.35 16.34
CA SER A 106 -14.85 -3.97 16.78
C SER A 106 -15.02 -5.34 16.13
N ARG A 107 -15.67 -6.26 16.86
CA ARG A 107 -16.00 -7.60 16.42
C ARG A 107 -17.51 -7.87 16.48
N ASP A 108 -18.30 -6.79 16.50
CA ASP A 108 -19.73 -6.89 16.66
C ASP A 108 -20.44 -7.06 15.32
N ASN A 109 -21.56 -7.76 15.33
CA ASN A 109 -22.49 -7.92 14.20
C ASN A 109 -21.84 -8.48 12.92
N LEU A 110 -20.92 -9.42 13.07
CA LEU A 110 -20.19 -10.02 11.96
C LEU A 110 -21.09 -10.90 11.07
N GLY A 111 -20.87 -10.82 9.77
CA GLY A 111 -21.38 -11.77 8.78
C GLY A 111 -20.48 -13.02 8.65
N ASP A 112 -20.81 -13.86 7.69
CA ASP A 112 -20.08 -15.12 7.45
C ASP A 112 -18.80 -14.94 6.63
N LEU A 113 -18.71 -13.83 5.87
CA LEU A 113 -17.52 -13.53 5.05
C LEU A 113 -16.34 -13.13 5.95
N LYS A 114 -15.19 -13.72 5.68
CA LYS A 114 -13.90 -13.39 6.29
C LYS A 114 -12.93 -12.95 5.22
N VAL A 115 -12.13 -11.92 5.51
CA VAL A 115 -11.04 -11.41 4.67
C VAL A 115 -9.75 -11.30 5.48
N SER A 116 -8.60 -11.51 4.85
CA SER A 116 -7.31 -11.34 5.52
C SER A 116 -6.99 -9.85 5.71
N LYS A 117 -6.36 -9.52 6.84
CA LYS A 117 -5.88 -8.16 7.09
C LYS A 117 -4.86 -7.68 6.06
N ASP A 118 -4.07 -8.61 5.51
CA ASP A 118 -2.99 -8.35 4.56
C ASP A 118 -3.48 -8.28 3.09
N GLU A 119 -4.79 -8.40 2.83
CA GLU A 119 -5.34 -8.27 1.47
C GLU A 119 -5.47 -6.81 1.04
N ILE A 120 -5.08 -6.53 -0.21
CA ILE A 120 -5.31 -5.24 -0.87
C ILE A 120 -6.81 -5.07 -1.10
N ILE A 121 -7.34 -3.87 -0.84
CA ILE A 121 -8.77 -3.57 -0.97
C ILE A 121 -9.30 -3.93 -2.36
N GLU A 122 -8.56 -3.62 -3.43
CA GLU A 122 -8.95 -3.92 -4.82
C GLU A 122 -9.36 -5.39 -5.01
N ASN A 123 -8.64 -6.32 -4.39
CA ASN A 123 -8.86 -7.77 -4.56
C ASN A 123 -10.15 -8.29 -3.87
N VAL A 124 -10.62 -7.59 -2.86
CA VAL A 124 -11.74 -8.03 -2.01
C VAL A 124 -12.92 -7.06 -1.98
N ALA A 125 -12.78 -5.87 -2.56
CA ALA A 125 -13.80 -4.83 -2.52
C ALA A 125 -15.16 -5.33 -3.02
N GLU A 126 -15.22 -6.01 -4.16
CA GLU A 126 -16.47 -6.54 -4.72
C GLU A 126 -17.16 -7.50 -3.74
N LYS A 127 -16.40 -8.42 -3.13
CA LYS A 127 -16.94 -9.37 -2.16
C LYS A 127 -17.47 -8.68 -0.91
N ILE A 128 -16.78 -7.64 -0.43
CA ILE A 128 -17.19 -6.88 0.75
C ILE A 128 -18.43 -6.03 0.45
N LEU A 129 -18.45 -5.34 -0.70
CA LEU A 129 -19.54 -4.42 -1.07
C LEU A 129 -20.88 -5.11 -1.35
N THR A 130 -20.84 -6.42 -1.64
CA THR A 130 -22.05 -7.23 -1.81
C THR A 130 -22.64 -7.74 -0.48
N GLN A 131 -21.99 -7.49 0.66
CA GLN A 131 -22.48 -7.95 1.96
C GLN A 131 -23.44 -6.92 2.59
N GLU A 132 -24.49 -7.41 3.24
CA GLU A 132 -25.39 -6.59 4.05
C GLU A 132 -24.84 -6.41 5.48
N LYS A 133 -24.02 -7.36 5.96
CA LYS A 133 -23.40 -7.34 7.28
C LYS A 133 -21.95 -6.92 7.23
N VAL A 134 -21.43 -6.57 8.39
CA VAL A 134 -20.01 -6.28 8.61
C VAL A 134 -19.18 -7.53 8.36
N VAL A 135 -18.09 -7.40 7.61
CA VAL A 135 -17.19 -8.50 7.26
C VAL A 135 -16.13 -8.68 8.33
N ALA A 136 -15.87 -9.93 8.73
CA ALA A 136 -14.83 -10.26 9.70
C ALA A 136 -13.43 -10.13 9.07
N VAL A 137 -12.49 -9.51 9.81
CA VAL A 137 -11.07 -9.44 9.41
C VAL A 137 -10.26 -10.40 10.25
N ILE A 138 -9.47 -11.23 9.58
CA ILE A 138 -8.65 -12.28 10.20
C ILE A 138 -7.16 -12.05 10.01
N ASP A 139 -6.38 -12.57 10.94
CA ASP A 139 -4.92 -12.64 10.86
C ASP A 139 -4.42 -13.93 10.19
N LYS A 140 -3.09 -14.13 10.17
CA LYS A 140 -2.41 -15.32 9.62
C LYS A 140 -2.79 -16.63 10.34
N ASN A 141 -3.26 -16.53 11.59
CA ASN A 141 -3.69 -17.68 12.40
C ASN A 141 -5.20 -17.96 12.23
N ASN A 142 -5.88 -17.26 11.32
CA ASN A 142 -7.32 -17.31 11.11
C ASN A 142 -8.15 -16.80 12.32
N GLU A 143 -7.53 -16.02 13.21
CA GLU A 143 -8.20 -15.38 14.34
C GLU A 143 -8.85 -14.06 13.91
N ILE A 144 -10.08 -13.80 14.40
CA ILE A 144 -10.78 -12.56 14.10
C ILE A 144 -10.13 -11.43 14.93
N ILE A 145 -9.53 -10.46 14.24
CA ILE A 145 -8.83 -9.32 14.83
C ILE A 145 -9.59 -7.99 14.71
N GLY A 146 -10.62 -7.96 13.88
CA GLY A 146 -11.43 -6.77 13.65
C GLY A 146 -12.55 -7.02 12.66
N SER A 147 -13.07 -5.94 12.11
CA SER A 147 -14.16 -5.98 11.15
C SER A 147 -14.07 -4.83 10.15
N ILE A 148 -14.76 -4.96 9.02
CA ILE A 148 -14.88 -3.92 8.03
C ILE A 148 -16.32 -3.75 7.58
N ASN A 149 -16.81 -2.52 7.66
CA ASN A 149 -18.13 -2.17 7.16
C ASN A 149 -18.02 -1.82 5.66
N PRO A 150 -18.88 -2.37 4.78
CA PRO A 150 -18.92 -2.04 3.36
C PRO A 150 -18.96 -0.52 3.08
N ALA A 151 -19.75 0.24 3.84
CA ALA A 151 -19.81 1.70 3.70
C ALA A 151 -18.46 2.40 3.98
N LYS A 152 -17.63 1.83 4.85
CA LYS A 152 -16.31 2.38 5.15
C LYS A 152 -15.35 2.24 3.97
N ILE A 153 -15.41 1.12 3.22
CA ILE A 153 -14.66 0.95 1.97
C ILE A 153 -15.01 2.08 1.00
N ILE A 154 -16.31 2.32 0.77
CA ILE A 154 -16.78 3.37 -0.14
C ILE A 154 -16.22 4.74 0.28
N ASN A 155 -16.35 5.08 1.56
CA ASN A 155 -15.92 6.38 2.07
C ASN A 155 -14.39 6.56 2.01
N THR A 156 -13.62 5.50 2.27
CA THR A 156 -12.14 5.58 2.27
C THR A 156 -11.60 5.64 0.85
N VAL A 157 -12.13 4.83 -0.05
CA VAL A 157 -11.65 4.73 -1.44
C VAL A 157 -12.15 5.91 -2.28
N PHE A 158 -13.43 6.27 -2.16
CA PHE A 158 -14.06 7.26 -3.05
C PHE A 158 -14.36 8.60 -2.36
N GLY A 159 -14.44 8.65 -1.03
CA GLY A 159 -14.80 9.86 -0.26
C GLY A 159 -13.76 10.97 -0.29
N GLY A 160 -12.51 10.69 -0.66
CA GLY A 160 -11.44 11.68 -0.79
C GLY A 160 -11.42 12.43 -2.13
N ARG A 161 -12.15 11.94 -3.13
CA ARG A 161 -12.32 12.62 -4.42
C ARG A 161 -13.42 13.68 -4.26
N LYS A 162 -13.11 14.84 -3.66
CA LYS A 162 -13.97 16.02 -3.81
C LYS A 162 -13.99 16.38 -5.30
N ASN A 163 -15.16 16.27 -5.92
CA ASN A 163 -15.41 16.82 -7.24
C ASN A 163 -15.02 18.30 -7.22
N ASN A 164 -13.86 18.62 -7.80
CA ASN A 164 -13.58 19.98 -8.25
C ASN A 164 -14.40 20.20 -9.52
N ASN A 165 -15.64 20.66 -9.35
CA ASN A 165 -16.39 21.40 -10.38
C ASN A 165 -16.08 22.86 -10.23
#